data_54599905fe49d6dfe60fe8cc5868ec92
#
_entry.id   54599905fe49d6dfe60fe8cc5868ec92
#
_cell.length_a   1.000
_cell.length_b   1.000
_cell.length_c   1.000
_cell.angle_alpha   90.00
_cell.angle_beta   90.00
_cell.angle_gamma   90.00
#
_symmetry.space_group_name_H-M   'P 1'
#
loop_
_entity.id
_entity.type
_entity.pdbx_description
1 polymer ?
#
loop_
_entity_poly.entity_id
_entity_poly.type
_entity_poly.pdbx_seq_one_letter_code
_entity_poly.pdbx_strand_id
1 'polypeptide(L)'
;MITGPAVDHAIEKAKIYPKLNVGLHLVLTNGKAILDPSEIPELINSVGEFRTSQFYSGIKYFFSIKTRKQLKKEIRAQFEAFSKTGLKLDHVNAHNHMHLHPTIFNLIIEIGRDYDLTAIRIPNEPPLNSIVDNKKEFMIRYFRWIFFMLFTYFMKKKCKKNNIIFNDIIF
;
A
#
# COMPACT_ATOMS: atom_id res chain seq x y z
N MET A 1 5.79 -8.98 0.47
CA MET A 1 6.38 -7.79 1.12
C MET A 1 7.88 -7.79 0.86
N ILE A 2 8.42 -6.73 0.26
CA ILE A 2 9.85 -6.66 -0.10
C ILE A 2 10.79 -6.58 1.13
N THR A 3 10.23 -6.23 2.29
CA THR A 3 10.93 -6.18 3.58
C THR A 3 10.68 -7.43 4.44
N GLY A 4 10.00 -8.43 3.90
CA GLY A 4 9.65 -9.65 4.66
C GLY A 4 10.83 -10.62 4.77
N PRO A 5 10.87 -11.45 5.83
CA PRO A 5 11.98 -12.37 6.07
C PRO A 5 12.12 -13.48 5.00
N ALA A 6 11.06 -13.77 4.25
CA ALA A 6 11.05 -14.79 3.19
C ALA A 6 11.16 -14.18 1.78
N VAL A 7 11.63 -12.94 1.64
CA VAL A 7 11.64 -12.24 0.36
C VAL A 7 12.50 -12.94 -0.68
N ASP A 8 13.70 -13.38 -0.32
CA ASP A 8 14.63 -14.03 -1.25
C ASP A 8 14.06 -15.34 -1.79
N HIS A 9 13.51 -16.18 -0.91
CA HIS A 9 12.83 -17.41 -1.31
C HIS A 9 11.62 -17.16 -2.21
N ALA A 10 10.83 -16.11 -1.92
CA ALA A 10 9.69 -15.73 -2.76
C ALA A 10 10.15 -15.26 -4.16
N ILE A 11 11.25 -14.50 -4.26
CA ILE A 11 11.83 -14.06 -5.52
C ILE A 11 12.33 -15.26 -6.34
N GLU A 12 13.07 -16.20 -5.72
CA GLU A 12 13.53 -17.43 -6.37
C GLU A 12 12.35 -18.22 -6.95
N LYS A 13 11.30 -18.43 -6.14
CA LYS A 13 10.08 -19.11 -6.61
C LYS A 13 9.39 -18.38 -7.75
N ALA A 14 9.28 -17.06 -7.67
CA ALA A 14 8.66 -16.27 -8.72
C ALA A 14 9.42 -16.37 -10.06
N LYS A 15 10.76 -16.44 -10.03
CA LYS A 15 11.60 -16.62 -11.22
C LYS A 15 11.41 -17.99 -11.88
N ILE A 16 11.08 -19.03 -11.13
CA ILE A 16 10.79 -20.37 -11.66
C ILE A 16 9.43 -20.39 -12.42
N TYR A 17 8.50 -19.51 -12.07
CA TYR A 17 7.16 -19.45 -12.64
C TYR A 17 6.94 -18.15 -13.41
N PRO A 18 7.46 -18.02 -14.65
CA PRO A 18 7.43 -16.75 -15.41
C PRO A 18 6.04 -16.24 -15.77
N LYS A 19 5.01 -17.09 -15.67
CA LYS A 19 3.60 -16.71 -15.85
C LYS A 19 2.95 -16.14 -14.58
N LEU A 20 3.65 -16.17 -13.44
CA LEU A 20 3.16 -15.62 -12.19
C LEU A 20 3.24 -14.10 -12.20
N ASN A 21 2.10 -13.45 -12.07
CA ASN A 21 2.01 -12.01 -11.92
C ASN A 21 2.39 -11.61 -10.49
N VAL A 22 3.49 -10.87 -10.33
CA VAL A 22 4.02 -10.47 -9.03
C VAL A 22 3.86 -8.99 -8.81
N GLY A 23 3.20 -8.62 -7.70
CA GLY A 23 3.00 -7.22 -7.31
C GLY A 23 3.88 -6.79 -6.14
N LEU A 24 4.10 -5.48 -6.02
CA LEU A 24 4.73 -4.86 -4.86
C LEU A 24 3.69 -4.64 -3.75
N HIS A 25 3.88 -5.31 -2.62
CA HIS A 25 3.10 -5.08 -1.41
C HIS A 25 3.85 -4.10 -0.50
N LEU A 26 3.49 -2.82 -0.56
CA LEU A 26 4.10 -1.74 0.22
C LEU A 26 3.84 -1.91 1.72
N VAL A 27 4.87 -1.73 2.52
CA VAL A 27 4.81 -1.76 3.98
C VAL A 27 5.05 -0.36 4.51
N LEU A 28 4.04 0.21 5.16
CA LEU A 28 4.08 1.57 5.75
C LEU A 28 3.52 1.57 7.18
N THR A 29 3.29 0.38 7.74
CA THR A 29 2.80 0.11 9.10
C THR A 29 3.08 -1.35 9.44
N ASN A 30 3.22 -1.69 10.73
CA ASN A 30 3.36 -3.06 11.24
C ASN A 30 4.38 -3.91 10.48
N GLY A 31 5.57 -3.39 10.22
CA GLY A 31 6.64 -4.09 9.54
C GLY A 31 7.92 -3.27 9.48
N LYS A 32 8.95 -3.82 8.86
CA LYS A 32 10.26 -3.16 8.72
C LYS A 32 10.28 -2.24 7.50
N ALA A 33 10.99 -1.13 7.64
CA ALA A 33 11.32 -0.23 6.54
C ALA A 33 12.55 -0.75 5.75
N ILE A 34 12.75 -0.18 4.57
CA ILE A 34 13.99 -0.35 3.78
C ILE A 34 15.07 0.62 4.28
N LEU A 35 14.66 1.87 4.55
CA LEU A 35 15.60 2.93 4.92
C LEU A 35 15.94 2.88 6.42
N ASP A 36 17.14 3.39 6.71
CA ASP A 36 17.66 3.47 8.09
C ASP A 36 16.85 4.45 8.95
N PRO A 37 16.73 4.21 10.28
CA PRO A 37 16.08 5.13 11.20
C PRO A 37 16.60 6.56 11.17
N SER A 38 17.86 6.78 10.85
CA SER A 38 18.44 8.12 10.71
C SER A 38 17.88 8.91 9.52
N GLU A 39 17.45 8.21 8.47
CA GLU A 39 16.89 8.83 7.26
C GLU A 39 15.40 9.17 7.38
N ILE A 40 14.64 8.33 8.10
CA ILE A 40 13.19 8.44 8.23
C ILE A 40 12.69 8.37 9.69
N PRO A 41 13.28 9.14 10.64
CA PRO A 41 12.97 9.04 12.07
C PRO A 41 11.52 9.37 12.44
N GLU A 42 10.78 10.09 11.57
CA GLU A 42 9.36 10.38 11.80
C GLU A 42 8.45 9.16 11.53
N LEU A 43 8.91 8.18 10.76
CA LEU A 43 8.10 7.04 10.32
C LEU A 43 8.31 5.79 11.18
N ILE A 44 9.55 5.56 11.62
CA ILE A 44 9.96 4.30 12.26
C ILE A 44 10.59 4.54 13.63
N ASN A 45 10.71 3.46 14.38
CA ASN A 45 11.43 3.42 15.66
C ASN A 45 12.94 3.14 15.44
N SER A 46 13.70 3.09 16.54
CA SER A 46 15.16 2.84 16.50
C SER A 46 15.56 1.45 15.98
N VAL A 47 14.62 0.50 15.93
CA VAL A 47 14.86 -0.85 15.39
C VAL A 47 14.40 -1.00 13.94
N GLY A 48 14.04 0.10 13.28
CA GLY A 48 13.67 0.12 11.87
C GLY A 48 12.24 -0.33 11.57
N GLU A 49 11.35 -0.33 12.57
CA GLU A 49 9.96 -0.76 12.39
C GLU A 49 9.00 0.41 12.36
N PHE A 50 8.03 0.34 11.45
CA PHE A 50 6.93 1.30 11.39
C PHE A 50 6.08 1.27 12.67
N ARG A 51 5.61 2.44 13.07
CA ARG A 51 4.68 2.57 14.19
C ARG A 51 3.38 1.83 13.90
N THR A 52 2.81 1.20 14.92
CA THR A 52 1.59 0.38 14.81
C THR A 52 0.30 1.20 14.69
N SER A 53 0.29 2.43 15.21
CA SER A 53 -0.89 3.30 15.18
C SER A 53 -1.11 3.90 13.78
N GLN A 54 -1.95 3.26 12.98
CA GLN A 54 -2.33 3.71 11.64
C GLN A 54 -3.01 5.07 11.64
N PHE A 55 -3.87 5.33 12.63
CA PHE A 55 -4.59 6.59 12.75
C PHE A 55 -3.65 7.77 12.99
N TYR A 56 -2.75 7.65 13.95
CA TYR A 56 -1.75 8.68 14.24
C TYR A 56 -0.80 8.91 13.06
N SER A 57 -0.36 7.84 12.43
CA SER A 57 0.47 7.90 11.22
C SER A 57 -0.26 8.61 10.08
N GLY A 58 -1.55 8.29 9.87
CA GLY A 58 -2.38 8.93 8.86
C GLY A 58 -2.48 10.45 9.06
N ILE A 59 -2.73 10.92 10.28
CA ILE A 59 -2.76 12.35 10.60
C ILE A 59 -1.41 13.02 10.26
N LYS A 60 -0.29 12.41 10.66
CA LYS A 60 1.05 12.93 10.34
C LYS A 60 1.30 12.99 8.83
N TYR A 61 0.87 11.98 8.08
CA TYR A 61 1.03 11.94 6.61
C TYR A 61 0.23 13.05 5.91
N PHE A 62 -0.86 13.53 6.52
CA PHE A 62 -1.63 14.64 5.99
C PHE A 62 -0.96 16.00 6.28
N PHE A 63 -0.54 16.24 7.51
CA PHE A 63 -0.22 17.58 7.97
C PHE A 63 1.28 17.89 8.04
N SER A 64 2.16 16.88 8.16
CA SER A 64 3.60 17.11 8.29
C SER A 64 4.32 17.01 6.95
N ILE A 65 4.88 18.12 6.49
CA ILE A 65 5.72 18.19 5.29
C ILE A 65 6.97 17.31 5.47
N LYS A 66 7.59 17.33 6.66
CA LYS A 66 8.78 16.53 6.99
C LYS A 66 8.47 15.03 6.86
N THR A 67 7.35 14.60 7.46
CA THR A 67 6.90 13.20 7.40
C THR A 67 6.58 12.77 5.97
N ARG A 68 5.93 13.64 5.16
CA ARG A 68 5.66 13.34 3.75
C ARG A 68 6.92 13.19 2.90
N LYS A 69 7.97 13.99 3.15
CA LYS A 69 9.26 13.84 2.47
C LYS A 69 9.91 12.49 2.80
N GLN A 70 9.88 12.07 4.06
CA GLN A 70 10.39 10.77 4.48
C GLN A 70 9.57 9.61 3.90
N LEU A 71 8.23 9.73 3.92
CA LEU A 71 7.32 8.77 3.32
C LEU A 71 7.60 8.57 1.82
N LYS A 72 7.85 9.66 1.09
CA LYS A 72 8.23 9.61 -0.33
C LYS A 72 9.56 8.86 -0.54
N LYS A 73 10.56 9.10 0.31
CA LYS A 73 11.83 8.38 0.26
C LYS A 73 11.65 6.88 0.47
N GLU A 74 10.91 6.49 1.49
CA GLU A 74 10.68 5.08 1.83
C GLU A 74 9.88 4.35 0.74
N ILE A 75 8.79 4.96 0.22
CA ILE A 75 8.03 4.37 -0.87
C ILE A 75 8.95 4.16 -2.09
N ARG A 76 9.77 5.14 -2.45
CA ARG A 76 10.74 5.02 -3.55
C ARG A 76 11.75 3.90 -3.29
N ALA A 77 12.27 3.78 -2.09
CA ALA A 77 13.20 2.70 -1.73
C ALA A 77 12.57 1.31 -1.88
N GLN A 78 11.29 1.16 -1.53
CA GLN A 78 10.57 -0.12 -1.72
C GLN A 78 10.34 -0.43 -3.22
N PHE A 79 10.00 0.54 -4.04
CA PHE A 79 9.92 0.37 -5.50
C PHE A 79 11.28 0.00 -6.09
N GLU A 80 12.34 0.67 -5.68
CA GLU A 80 13.71 0.40 -6.12
C GLU A 80 14.16 -1.01 -5.71
N ALA A 81 13.90 -1.41 -4.46
CA ALA A 81 14.20 -2.76 -3.99
C ALA A 81 13.44 -3.82 -4.80
N PHE A 82 12.17 -3.58 -5.14
CA PHE A 82 11.42 -4.48 -6.02
C PHE A 82 12.03 -4.54 -7.42
N SER A 83 12.36 -3.41 -8.03
CA SER A 83 12.98 -3.35 -9.35
C SER A 83 14.31 -4.13 -9.41
N LYS A 84 15.13 -4.07 -8.35
CA LYS A 84 16.39 -4.84 -8.23
C LYS A 84 16.19 -6.35 -8.20
N THR A 85 14.98 -6.86 -7.96
CA THR A 85 14.70 -8.31 -8.04
C THR A 85 14.73 -8.85 -9.47
N GLY A 86 14.60 -7.98 -10.45
CA GLY A 86 14.45 -8.32 -11.87
C GLY A 86 13.08 -8.87 -12.24
N LEU A 87 12.12 -8.90 -11.31
CA LEU A 87 10.73 -9.27 -11.59
C LEU A 87 9.97 -8.10 -12.22
N LYS A 88 9.09 -8.41 -13.17
CA LYS A 88 8.19 -7.41 -13.76
C LYS A 88 7.14 -6.99 -12.72
N LEU A 89 6.95 -5.69 -12.54
CA LEU A 89 5.92 -5.14 -11.68
C LEU A 89 4.54 -5.30 -12.33
N ASP A 90 3.71 -6.20 -11.79
CA ASP A 90 2.35 -6.40 -12.27
C ASP A 90 1.39 -5.37 -11.66
N HIS A 91 1.39 -5.25 -10.34
CA HIS A 91 0.52 -4.33 -9.62
C HIS A 91 1.14 -3.88 -8.30
N VAL A 92 0.53 -2.85 -7.69
CA VAL A 92 0.87 -2.37 -6.35
C VAL A 92 -0.35 -2.42 -5.43
N ASN A 93 -0.13 -2.83 -4.21
CA ASN A 93 -1.05 -2.65 -3.09
C ASN A 93 -0.26 -2.29 -1.83
N ALA A 94 -0.93 -2.11 -0.67
CA ALA A 94 -0.23 -1.80 0.56
C ALA A 94 -0.80 -2.56 1.76
N HIS A 95 0.09 -2.90 2.69
CA HIS A 95 -0.25 -3.53 3.94
C HIS A 95 -1.28 -2.70 4.72
N ASN A 96 -2.27 -3.39 5.31
CA ASN A 96 -3.39 -2.78 6.04
C ASN A 96 -4.10 -1.64 5.27
N HIS A 97 -4.14 -1.76 3.95
CA HIS A 97 -4.81 -0.80 3.07
C HIS A 97 -4.33 0.66 3.22
N MET A 98 -3.08 0.87 3.67
CA MET A 98 -2.52 2.21 3.87
C MET A 98 -2.55 3.07 2.61
N HIS A 99 -2.64 2.48 1.43
CA HIS A 99 -2.81 3.19 0.15
C HIS A 99 -4.19 3.84 -0.04
N LEU A 100 -5.18 3.58 0.85
CA LEU A 100 -6.41 4.39 0.91
C LEU A 100 -6.14 5.83 1.35
N HIS A 101 -5.03 6.07 2.04
CA HIS A 101 -4.65 7.42 2.45
C HIS A 101 -4.26 8.26 1.23
N PRO A 102 -4.89 9.43 0.98
CA PRO A 102 -4.69 10.20 -0.25
C PRO A 102 -3.23 10.60 -0.53
N THR A 103 -2.47 10.93 0.51
CA THR A 103 -1.04 11.26 0.38
C THR A 103 -0.24 10.06 -0.12
N ILE A 104 -0.46 8.88 0.49
CA ILE A 104 0.22 7.64 0.08
C ILE A 104 -0.14 7.27 -1.35
N PHE A 105 -1.43 7.32 -1.68
CA PHE A 105 -1.90 7.01 -3.02
C PHE A 105 -1.30 7.92 -4.08
N ASN A 106 -1.20 9.22 -3.79
CA ASN A 106 -0.55 10.18 -4.67
C ASN A 106 0.93 9.87 -4.90
N LEU A 107 1.65 9.52 -3.84
CA LEU A 107 3.06 9.14 -3.92
C LEU A 107 3.26 7.83 -4.68
N ILE A 108 2.38 6.85 -4.53
CA ILE A 108 2.42 5.59 -5.30
C ILE A 108 2.28 5.88 -6.79
N ILE A 109 1.33 6.73 -7.20
CA ILE A 109 1.17 7.08 -8.62
C ILE A 109 2.36 7.89 -9.12
N GLU A 110 2.84 8.86 -8.34
CA GLU A 110 3.97 9.72 -8.73
C GLU A 110 5.24 8.90 -8.94
N ILE A 111 5.59 8.07 -7.95
CA ILE A 111 6.81 7.26 -7.97
C ILE A 111 6.66 6.10 -8.96
N GLY A 112 5.50 5.45 -8.97
CA GLY A 112 5.24 4.28 -9.79
C GLY A 112 5.41 4.52 -11.29
N ARG A 113 5.28 5.77 -11.76
CA ARG A 113 5.58 6.13 -13.15
C ARG A 113 7.02 5.86 -13.56
N ASP A 114 7.95 6.01 -12.61
CA ASP A 114 9.38 5.76 -12.83
C ASP A 114 9.68 4.24 -12.91
N TYR A 115 8.69 3.38 -12.57
CA TYR A 115 8.81 1.92 -12.48
C TYR A 115 7.73 1.19 -13.30
N ASP A 116 7.18 1.82 -14.33
CA ASP A 116 6.17 1.24 -15.24
C ASP A 116 4.94 0.68 -14.52
N LEU A 117 4.45 1.37 -13.49
CA LEU A 117 3.25 0.99 -12.75
C LEU A 117 2.01 1.03 -13.66
N THR A 118 1.43 -0.11 -13.94
CA THR A 118 0.24 -0.27 -14.79
C THR A 118 -1.02 -0.58 -14.01
N ALA A 119 -0.93 -1.16 -12.81
CA ALA A 119 -2.11 -1.56 -12.04
C ALA A 119 -1.97 -1.31 -10.53
N ILE A 120 -3.08 -0.94 -9.90
CA ILE A 120 -3.20 -0.80 -8.44
C ILE A 120 -4.42 -1.59 -7.96
N ARG A 121 -4.24 -2.43 -6.93
CA ARG A 121 -5.36 -3.09 -6.25
C ARG A 121 -6.04 -2.11 -5.31
N ILE A 122 -7.30 -1.77 -5.57
CA ILE A 122 -8.13 -0.92 -4.72
C ILE A 122 -8.97 -1.81 -3.82
N PRO A 123 -8.91 -1.67 -2.47
CA PRO A 123 -9.74 -2.44 -1.57
C PRO A 123 -11.20 -1.96 -1.69
N ASN A 124 -12.08 -2.83 -2.14
CA ASN A 124 -13.50 -2.59 -2.27
C ASN A 124 -14.24 -3.89 -1.90
N GLU A 125 -14.44 -4.09 -0.60
CA GLU A 125 -15.13 -5.25 -0.04
C GLU A 125 -16.51 -4.82 0.45
N PRO A 126 -17.60 -5.16 -0.27
CA PRO A 126 -18.95 -4.87 0.19
C PRO A 126 -19.22 -5.58 1.52
N PRO A 127 -19.94 -4.95 2.48
CA PRO A 127 -20.20 -5.52 3.81
C PRO A 127 -21.10 -6.76 3.77
N LEU A 128 -21.80 -6.99 2.66
CA LEU A 128 -22.69 -8.13 2.45
C LEU A 128 -21.96 -9.45 2.21
N ASN A 129 -20.66 -9.44 1.90
CA ASN A 129 -19.87 -10.64 1.59
C ASN A 129 -19.40 -11.40 2.84
N SER A 130 -19.72 -10.91 4.04
CA SER A 130 -19.38 -11.58 5.30
C SER A 130 -20.64 -11.84 6.13
N ILE A 131 -20.81 -13.09 6.57
CA ILE A 131 -21.86 -13.47 7.53
C ILE A 131 -21.56 -12.74 8.84
N VAL A 132 -22.46 -11.86 9.26
CA VAL A 132 -22.34 -11.09 10.51
C VAL A 132 -23.55 -11.39 11.35
N ASP A 133 -23.35 -12.14 12.44
CA ASP A 133 -24.44 -12.54 13.34
C ASP A 133 -24.95 -11.41 14.26
N ASN A 134 -24.25 -10.25 14.28
CA ASN A 134 -24.56 -9.14 15.18
C ASN A 134 -24.88 -7.86 14.41
N LYS A 135 -26.12 -7.35 14.61
CA LYS A 135 -26.60 -6.09 13.98
C LYS A 135 -25.67 -4.87 14.25
N LYS A 136 -25.10 -4.78 15.46
CA LYS A 136 -24.19 -3.67 15.82
C LYS A 136 -22.90 -3.74 15.00
N GLU A 137 -22.35 -4.92 14.83
CA GLU A 137 -21.14 -5.13 14.04
C GLU A 137 -21.40 -4.87 12.55
N PHE A 138 -22.56 -5.30 12.03
CA PHE A 138 -22.98 -4.99 10.67
C PHE A 138 -23.07 -3.47 10.44
N MET A 139 -23.70 -2.72 11.35
CA MET A 139 -23.82 -1.26 11.24
C MET A 139 -22.45 -0.56 11.24
N ILE A 140 -21.53 -0.99 12.11
CA ILE A 140 -20.16 -0.45 12.14
C ILE A 140 -19.44 -0.72 10.82
N ARG A 141 -19.55 -1.94 10.27
CA ARG A 141 -18.96 -2.30 8.97
C ARG A 141 -19.58 -1.51 7.83
N TYR A 142 -20.88 -1.31 7.85
CA TYR A 142 -21.62 -0.54 6.83
C TYR A 142 -21.17 0.93 6.80
N PHE A 143 -21.11 1.61 7.96
CA PHE A 143 -20.62 2.98 8.03
C PHE A 143 -19.15 3.10 7.64
N ARG A 144 -18.32 2.15 8.06
CA ARG A 144 -16.93 2.08 7.62
C ARG A 144 -16.81 1.92 6.11
N TRP A 145 -17.63 1.06 5.51
CA TRP A 145 -17.68 0.86 4.07
C TRP A 145 -18.09 2.14 3.32
N ILE A 146 -19.15 2.84 3.76
CA ILE A 146 -19.56 4.12 3.18
C ILE A 146 -18.41 5.14 3.24
N PHE A 147 -17.75 5.24 4.39
CA PHE A 147 -16.60 6.13 4.57
C PHE A 147 -15.49 5.82 3.57
N PHE A 148 -15.11 4.56 3.44
CA PHE A 148 -14.09 4.14 2.49
C PHE A 148 -14.53 4.23 1.02
N MET A 149 -15.81 4.13 0.74
CA MET A 149 -16.35 4.25 -0.62
C MET A 149 -15.99 5.61 -1.26
N LEU A 150 -16.00 6.69 -0.49
CA LEU A 150 -15.58 8.01 -0.99
C LEU A 150 -14.10 8.00 -1.41
N PHE A 151 -13.23 7.42 -0.60
CA PHE A 151 -11.80 7.31 -0.93
C PHE A 151 -11.58 6.43 -2.15
N THR A 152 -12.23 5.27 -2.22
CA THR A 152 -12.11 4.36 -3.38
C THR A 152 -12.63 5.00 -4.66
N TYR A 153 -13.69 5.80 -4.59
CA TYR A 153 -14.18 6.58 -5.73
C TYR A 153 -13.10 7.56 -6.26
N PHE A 154 -12.47 8.34 -5.37
CA PHE A 154 -11.40 9.24 -5.75
C PHE A 154 -10.18 8.50 -6.30
N MET A 155 -9.82 7.36 -5.70
CA MET A 155 -8.74 6.50 -6.20
C MET A 155 -9.02 6.00 -7.61
N LYS A 156 -10.22 5.45 -7.87
CA LYS A 156 -10.64 4.98 -9.20
C LYS A 156 -10.59 6.11 -10.23
N LYS A 157 -11.12 7.29 -9.91
CA LYS A 157 -11.06 8.47 -10.78
C LYS A 157 -9.61 8.85 -11.11
N LYS A 158 -8.73 8.78 -10.13
CA LYS A 158 -7.32 9.11 -10.30
C LYS A 158 -6.56 8.06 -11.09
N CYS A 159 -6.85 6.75 -10.89
CA CYS A 159 -6.34 5.68 -11.71
C CYS A 159 -6.71 5.88 -13.19
N LYS A 160 -7.99 6.14 -13.48
CA LYS A 160 -8.46 6.43 -14.86
C LYS A 160 -7.70 7.60 -15.49
N LYS A 161 -7.50 8.70 -14.76
CA LYS A 161 -6.75 9.88 -15.26
C LYS A 161 -5.28 9.56 -15.58
N ASN A 162 -4.70 8.54 -14.95
CA ASN A 162 -3.29 8.15 -15.13
C ASN A 162 -3.11 6.87 -15.94
N ASN A 163 -4.16 6.36 -16.59
CA ASN A 163 -4.17 5.10 -17.35
C ASN A 163 -3.71 3.88 -16.51
N ILE A 164 -4.05 3.87 -15.23
CA ILE A 164 -3.73 2.78 -14.30
C ILE A 164 -4.95 1.86 -14.18
N ILE A 165 -4.75 0.57 -14.40
CA ILE A 165 -5.76 -0.47 -14.24
C ILE A 165 -6.05 -0.68 -12.75
N PHE A 166 -7.29 -1.00 -12.42
CA PHE A 166 -7.70 -1.33 -11.05
C PHE A 166 -8.84 -2.36 -11.07
N ASN A 167 -8.98 -3.09 -9.97
CA ASN A 167 -10.09 -4.02 -9.77
C ASN A 167 -11.38 -3.30 -9.38
N ASP A 168 -12.51 -3.82 -9.78
CA ASP A 168 -13.84 -3.28 -9.39
C ASP A 168 -14.26 -3.77 -8.00
N ILE A 169 -14.09 -5.05 -7.71
CA ILE A 169 -14.46 -5.70 -6.43
C ILE A 169 -13.37 -6.69 -6.04
N ILE A 170 -13.17 -6.89 -4.74
CA ILE A 170 -12.37 -7.99 -4.17
C ILE A 170 -13.36 -8.96 -3.49
N PHE A 171 -13.24 -10.22 -3.81
CA PHE A 171 -13.96 -11.32 -3.19
C PHE A 171 -13.11 -11.96 -2.12
#